data_78fc1157efd6a1c71e8e50d8753aca2d
#
_entry.id   78fc1157efd6a1c71e8e50d8753aca2d
#
_cell.length_a   1.000
_cell.length_b   1.000
_cell.length_c   1.000
_cell.angle_alpha   90.00
_cell.angle_beta   90.00
_cell.angle_gamma   90.00
#
_symmetry.space_group_name_H-M   'P 1'
#
loop_
_entity.id
_entity.type
_entity.pdbx_description
1 polymer ?
#
loop_
_entity_poly.entity_id
_entity_poly.type
_entity_poly.pdbx_seq_one_letter_code
_entity_poly.pdbx_strand_id
1 'polypeptide(L)'
;MFNSRQVLITLAAAAACFAVTAQAADTVFKADMDGAQCLPEPIKTPATGTVELRLSADGKKIDYKVTLAKLSNPSQADLHIGAASQNGQAVVKLWPLGSAAAKRGEFTGVLVEGSFDAGDFTGPMTGSPLSDLVDEIRAGNTYVNVHTYDGVDPPYSGPGDYRVGEIRGQLK
;
A
#
# COMPACT_ATOMS: atom_id res chain seq x y z
N MET A 1 27.01 -30.28 78.28
CA MET A 1 25.75 -30.44 77.48
C MET A 1 25.57 -29.13 76.69
N PHE A 2 25.98 -29.10 75.40
CA PHE A 2 25.78 -27.96 74.50
C PHE A 2 24.87 -28.39 73.38
N ASN A 3 23.75 -27.77 73.29
CA ASN A 3 22.70 -28.06 72.33
C ASN A 3 22.86 -27.07 71.13
N SER A 4 23.38 -27.55 70.00
CA SER A 4 23.52 -26.77 68.77
C SER A 4 22.22 -26.87 67.97
N ARG A 5 21.48 -25.79 67.94
CA ARG A 5 20.34 -25.60 66.99
C ARG A 5 20.89 -25.15 65.63
N GLN A 6 20.79 -26.00 64.64
CA GLN A 6 21.02 -25.61 63.23
C GLN A 6 19.79 -24.88 62.71
N VAL A 7 20.00 -23.65 62.25
CA VAL A 7 18.99 -22.88 61.53
C VAL A 7 19.18 -23.16 60.04
N LEU A 8 18.21 -23.86 59.41
CA LEU A 8 18.15 -23.96 57.94
C LEU A 8 17.56 -22.67 57.35
N ILE A 9 18.38 -21.96 56.59
CA ILE A 9 17.92 -20.86 55.78
C ILE A 9 17.58 -21.40 54.40
N THR A 10 16.30 -21.49 54.08
CA THR A 10 15.81 -21.82 52.74
C THR A 10 15.84 -20.56 51.87
N LEU A 11 16.74 -20.54 50.89
CA LEU A 11 16.82 -19.49 49.88
C LEU A 11 15.79 -19.80 48.77
N ALA A 12 14.71 -19.06 48.76
CA ALA A 12 13.73 -19.14 47.64
C ALA A 12 14.23 -18.32 46.47
N ALA A 13 14.68 -18.95 45.40
CA ALA A 13 15.02 -18.31 44.15
C ALA A 13 13.74 -18.01 43.37
N ALA A 14 13.34 -16.74 43.29
CA ALA A 14 12.26 -16.29 42.42
C ALA A 14 12.78 -16.22 40.97
N ALA A 15 12.40 -17.15 40.14
CA ALA A 15 12.64 -17.07 38.69
C ALA A 15 11.68 -16.05 38.07
N ALA A 16 12.18 -14.87 37.71
CA ALA A 16 11.42 -13.88 36.93
C ALA A 16 11.38 -14.36 35.45
N CYS A 17 10.26 -14.90 35.01
CA CYS A 17 9.99 -15.14 33.60
C CYS A 17 9.80 -13.80 32.90
N PHE A 18 10.81 -13.32 32.17
CA PHE A 18 10.64 -12.24 31.21
C PHE A 18 9.90 -12.81 29.99
N ALA A 19 8.64 -12.47 29.84
CA ALA A 19 7.90 -12.71 28.62
C ALA A 19 8.47 -11.77 27.55
N VAL A 20 9.29 -12.30 26.64
CA VAL A 20 9.67 -11.60 25.42
C VAL A 20 8.42 -11.57 24.53
N THR A 21 7.73 -10.42 24.48
CA THR A 21 6.69 -10.20 23.49
C THR A 21 7.37 -10.09 22.13
N ALA A 22 7.28 -11.14 21.31
CA ALA A 22 7.68 -11.06 19.93
C ALA A 22 6.79 -10.00 19.25
N GLN A 23 7.36 -8.84 18.91
CA GLN A 23 6.70 -7.85 18.09
C GLN A 23 6.53 -8.47 16.71
N ALA A 24 5.29 -8.61 16.23
CA ALA A 24 5.05 -9.05 14.88
C ALA A 24 5.73 -8.06 13.92
N ALA A 25 6.54 -8.56 13.00
CA ALA A 25 7.16 -7.70 11.99
C ALA A 25 6.07 -7.14 11.08
N ASP A 26 6.19 -5.86 10.69
CA ASP A 26 5.29 -5.25 9.72
C ASP A 26 5.29 -6.07 8.41
N THR A 27 4.10 -6.39 7.92
CA THR A 27 3.96 -7.04 6.61
C THR A 27 4.03 -5.98 5.52
N VAL A 28 4.94 -6.16 4.56
CA VAL A 28 5.14 -5.22 3.45
C VAL A 28 4.73 -5.86 2.14
N PHE A 29 3.86 -5.19 1.40
CA PHE A 29 3.46 -5.54 0.03
C PHE A 29 4.04 -4.51 -0.94
N LYS A 30 4.42 -4.95 -2.14
CA LYS A 30 5.04 -4.09 -3.14
C LYS A 30 4.50 -4.37 -4.53
N ALA A 31 4.60 -3.37 -5.40
CA ALA A 31 4.43 -3.54 -6.83
C ALA A 31 5.37 -2.59 -7.59
N ASP A 32 5.91 -3.09 -8.69
CA ASP A 32 6.48 -2.27 -9.75
C ASP A 32 5.37 -1.94 -10.74
N MET A 33 5.28 -0.66 -11.13
CA MET A 33 4.26 -0.14 -12.03
C MET A 33 4.87 0.26 -13.35
N ASP A 34 4.22 -0.12 -14.45
CA ASP A 34 4.56 0.27 -15.81
C ASP A 34 3.31 0.27 -16.71
N GLY A 35 3.49 0.76 -17.94
CA GLY A 35 2.41 0.81 -18.92
C GLY A 35 2.08 -0.57 -19.52
N ALA A 36 2.99 -1.55 -19.46
CA ALA A 36 2.76 -2.87 -20.01
C ALA A 36 1.72 -3.68 -19.22
N GLN A 37 1.51 -3.34 -17.96
CA GLN A 37 0.50 -3.96 -17.09
C GLN A 37 -0.89 -3.34 -17.22
N CYS A 38 -1.05 -2.25 -17.99
CA CYS A 38 -2.35 -1.61 -18.21
C CYS A 38 -3.29 -2.47 -19.05
N LEU A 39 -4.59 -2.35 -18.78
CA LEU A 39 -5.65 -3.08 -19.43
C LEU A 39 -6.72 -2.11 -19.98
N PRO A 40 -7.45 -2.46 -21.09
CA PRO A 40 -7.37 -3.72 -21.83
C PRO A 40 -6.13 -3.83 -22.72
N GLU A 41 -5.47 -2.73 -23.04
CA GLU A 41 -4.30 -2.69 -23.89
C GLU A 41 -3.10 -2.09 -23.15
N PRO A 42 -1.88 -2.65 -23.32
CA PRO A 42 -0.66 -2.06 -22.81
C PRO A 42 -0.43 -0.65 -23.35
N ILE A 43 0.04 0.25 -22.47
CA ILE A 43 0.34 1.64 -22.81
C ILE A 43 1.85 1.78 -23.05
N LYS A 44 2.22 2.34 -24.20
CA LYS A 44 3.61 2.70 -24.51
C LYS A 44 3.94 4.02 -23.82
N THR A 45 4.62 3.94 -22.70
CA THR A 45 5.10 5.09 -21.95
C THR A 45 6.51 4.79 -21.40
N PRO A 46 7.39 5.80 -21.26
CA PRO A 46 8.65 5.64 -20.55
C PRO A 46 8.47 5.66 -19.02
N ALA A 47 7.25 5.93 -18.57
CA ALA A 47 6.92 6.07 -17.16
C ALA A 47 6.97 4.73 -16.42
N THR A 48 7.49 4.76 -15.22
CA THR A 48 7.48 3.64 -14.27
C THR A 48 7.17 4.16 -12.87
N GLY A 49 6.87 3.26 -11.96
CA GLY A 49 6.69 3.60 -10.57
C GLY A 49 6.85 2.40 -9.65
N THR A 50 6.84 2.67 -8.36
CA THR A 50 6.78 1.65 -7.31
C THR A 50 5.74 2.04 -6.29
N VAL A 51 5.08 1.05 -5.71
CA VAL A 51 4.23 1.23 -4.55
C VAL A 51 4.68 0.29 -3.44
N GLU A 52 4.70 0.79 -2.23
CA GLU A 52 4.91 0.01 -1.02
C GLU A 52 3.73 0.25 -0.09
N LEU A 53 3.14 -0.85 0.42
CA LEU A 53 2.10 -0.84 1.45
C LEU A 53 2.65 -1.59 2.67
N ARG A 54 2.58 -0.98 3.84
CA ARG A 54 3.07 -1.55 5.10
C ARG A 54 1.93 -1.68 6.09
N LEU A 55 1.52 -2.92 6.35
CA LEU A 55 0.52 -3.22 7.37
C LEU A 55 1.14 -3.05 8.77
N SER A 56 0.47 -2.27 9.62
CA SER A 56 0.86 -2.11 11.02
C SER A 56 0.80 -3.45 11.78
N ALA A 57 1.63 -3.59 12.81
CA ALA A 57 1.73 -4.82 13.61
C ALA A 57 0.41 -5.23 14.29
N ASP A 58 -0.47 -4.26 14.57
CA ASP A 58 -1.81 -4.50 15.12
C ASP A 58 -2.89 -4.77 14.07
N GLY A 59 -2.53 -4.73 12.77
CA GLY A 59 -3.42 -5.02 11.65
C GLY A 59 -4.49 -3.98 11.38
N LYS A 60 -4.38 -2.76 11.94
CA LYS A 60 -5.45 -1.75 11.88
C LYS A 60 -5.25 -0.66 10.84
N LYS A 61 -4.03 -0.51 10.34
CA LYS A 61 -3.64 0.56 9.44
C LYS A 61 -2.66 0.05 8.38
N ILE A 62 -2.70 0.64 7.19
CA ILE A 62 -1.69 0.48 6.15
C ILE A 62 -1.05 1.84 5.88
N ASP A 63 0.25 1.95 6.08
CA ASP A 63 1.05 3.05 5.59
C ASP A 63 1.43 2.77 4.13
N TYR A 64 1.42 3.80 3.27
CA TYR A 64 1.72 3.63 1.86
C TYR A 64 2.67 4.70 1.32
N LYS A 65 3.38 4.32 0.27
CA LYS A 65 4.26 5.20 -0.50
C LYS A 65 4.16 4.87 -1.98
N VAL A 66 3.91 5.90 -2.80
CA VAL A 66 3.91 5.81 -4.26
C VAL A 66 5.06 6.66 -4.79
N THR A 67 5.97 6.04 -5.54
CA THR A 67 7.11 6.71 -6.18
C THR A 67 7.01 6.54 -7.68
N LEU A 68 7.26 7.61 -8.43
CA LEU A 68 7.16 7.65 -9.87
C LEU A 68 8.50 8.00 -10.51
N ALA A 69 8.70 7.56 -11.74
CA ALA A 69 9.79 7.99 -12.60
C ALA A 69 9.26 8.28 -14.00
N LYS A 70 9.59 9.46 -14.53
CA LYS A 70 9.27 9.93 -15.90
C LYS A 70 7.78 9.90 -16.24
N LEU A 71 6.89 10.06 -15.27
CA LEU A 71 5.45 10.15 -15.52
C LEU A 71 5.05 11.63 -15.72
N SER A 72 4.45 11.94 -16.84
CA SER A 72 3.95 13.29 -17.11
C SER A 72 2.53 13.49 -16.58
N ASN A 73 2.26 14.66 -16.03
CA ASN A 73 0.94 15.11 -15.57
C ASN A 73 0.19 14.11 -14.66
N PRO A 74 0.81 13.50 -13.64
CA PRO A 74 0.08 12.64 -12.71
C PRO A 74 -1.11 13.39 -12.11
N SER A 75 -2.28 12.76 -12.12
CA SER A 75 -3.54 13.39 -11.71
C SER A 75 -4.28 12.66 -10.61
N GLN A 76 -4.06 11.35 -10.46
CA GLN A 76 -4.72 10.50 -9.47
C GLN A 76 -3.94 9.20 -9.28
N ALA A 77 -4.01 8.60 -8.10
CA ALA A 77 -3.51 7.25 -7.82
C ALA A 77 -4.50 6.53 -6.91
N ASP A 78 -4.89 5.32 -7.31
CA ASP A 78 -5.88 4.52 -6.61
C ASP A 78 -5.41 3.08 -6.41
N LEU A 79 -5.85 2.48 -5.29
CA LEU A 79 -5.80 1.04 -5.06
C LEU A 79 -7.11 0.43 -5.55
N HIS A 80 -7.02 -0.64 -6.31
CA HIS A 80 -8.15 -1.34 -6.92
C HIS A 80 -8.21 -2.81 -6.49
N ILE A 81 -9.40 -3.39 -6.49
CA ILE A 81 -9.62 -4.84 -6.46
C ILE A 81 -9.69 -5.34 -7.91
N GLY A 82 -8.88 -6.35 -8.23
CA GLY A 82 -8.85 -7.01 -9.55
C GLY A 82 -7.58 -7.84 -9.72
N ALA A 83 -7.72 -9.01 -10.32
CA ALA A 83 -6.59 -9.86 -10.69
C ALA A 83 -5.73 -9.22 -11.79
N ALA A 84 -4.54 -9.77 -12.06
CA ALA A 84 -3.60 -9.21 -13.03
C ALA A 84 -4.17 -9.11 -14.46
N SER A 85 -5.16 -9.93 -14.80
CA SER A 85 -5.82 -9.95 -16.12
C SER A 85 -7.15 -9.17 -16.15
N GLN A 86 -7.51 -8.46 -15.09
CA GLN A 86 -8.82 -7.81 -14.97
C GLN A 86 -8.70 -6.39 -14.43
N ASN A 87 -9.50 -5.47 -14.98
CA ASN A 87 -9.76 -4.18 -14.34
C ASN A 87 -10.87 -4.35 -13.31
N GLY A 88 -10.74 -3.66 -12.19
CA GLY A 88 -11.73 -3.65 -11.12
C GLY A 88 -11.93 -2.26 -10.53
N GLN A 89 -12.82 -2.15 -9.55
CA GLN A 89 -13.17 -0.88 -8.95
C GLN A 89 -12.09 -0.39 -7.98
N ALA A 90 -11.93 0.93 -7.90
CA ALA A 90 -11.10 1.56 -6.88
C ALA A 90 -11.73 1.35 -5.50
N VAL A 91 -10.88 1.02 -4.53
CA VAL A 91 -11.27 0.76 -3.13
C VAL A 91 -10.62 1.70 -2.13
N VAL A 92 -9.46 2.29 -2.48
CA VAL A 92 -8.80 3.35 -1.69
C VAL A 92 -8.24 4.40 -2.64
N LYS A 93 -8.51 5.67 -2.35
CA LYS A 93 -7.90 6.80 -3.06
C LYS A 93 -6.59 7.17 -2.38
N LEU A 94 -5.48 6.76 -2.97
CA LEU A 94 -4.14 7.06 -2.43
C LEU A 94 -3.76 8.53 -2.69
N TRP A 95 -4.13 9.05 -3.86
CA TRP A 95 -3.93 10.45 -4.23
C TRP A 95 -5.12 10.93 -5.08
N PRO A 96 -6.08 11.68 -4.48
CA PRO A 96 -7.36 11.98 -5.11
C PRO A 96 -7.22 12.96 -6.28
N LEU A 97 -8.08 12.80 -7.28
CA LEU A 97 -8.20 13.71 -8.42
C LEU A 97 -8.45 15.15 -7.94
N GLY A 98 -7.74 16.10 -8.56
CA GLY A 98 -7.89 17.52 -8.23
C GLY A 98 -7.22 17.93 -6.92
N SER A 99 -6.34 17.09 -6.35
CA SER A 99 -5.52 17.51 -5.21
C SER A 99 -4.76 18.79 -5.55
N ALA A 100 -4.60 19.69 -4.59
CA ALA A 100 -3.81 20.93 -4.74
C ALA A 100 -2.34 20.67 -5.14
N ALA A 101 -1.90 19.41 -5.04
CA ALA A 101 -0.59 18.93 -5.40
C ALA A 101 -0.48 18.37 -6.83
N ALA A 102 -1.54 18.48 -7.66
CA ALA A 102 -1.49 18.03 -9.06
C ALA A 102 -0.21 18.53 -9.75
N LYS A 103 0.53 17.59 -10.33
CA LYS A 103 1.81 17.89 -10.97
C LYS A 103 1.58 18.11 -12.47
N ARG A 104 2.14 19.18 -13.01
CA ARG A 104 2.17 19.46 -14.45
C ARG A 104 3.55 19.14 -14.99
N GLY A 105 3.61 18.55 -16.20
CA GLY A 105 4.85 18.13 -16.83
C GLY A 105 5.40 16.82 -16.28
N GLU A 106 6.59 16.46 -16.70
CA GLU A 106 7.25 15.22 -16.25
C GLU A 106 7.61 15.28 -14.77
N PHE A 107 7.28 14.23 -14.07
CA PHE A 107 7.52 14.07 -12.64
C PHE A 107 8.34 12.80 -12.34
N THR A 108 9.34 12.95 -11.48
CA THR A 108 10.13 11.86 -10.90
C THR A 108 10.30 12.13 -9.41
N GLY A 109 10.00 11.14 -8.57
CA GLY A 109 10.10 11.23 -7.12
C GLY A 109 8.90 10.63 -6.39
N VAL A 110 8.79 10.91 -5.11
CA VAL A 110 7.65 10.48 -4.30
C VAL A 110 6.43 11.32 -4.70
N LEU A 111 5.40 10.65 -5.23
CA LEU A 111 4.12 11.28 -5.54
C LEU A 111 3.35 11.58 -4.27
N VAL A 112 3.21 10.57 -3.42
CA VAL A 112 2.45 10.64 -2.17
C VAL A 112 2.95 9.60 -1.17
N GLU A 113 2.89 9.97 0.09
CA GLU A 113 2.97 9.09 1.26
C GLU A 113 1.78 9.37 2.15
N GLY A 114 1.26 8.35 2.80
CA GLY A 114 0.11 8.48 3.68
C GLY A 114 -0.22 7.19 4.40
N SER A 115 -1.39 7.16 4.99
CA SER A 115 -1.94 5.96 5.61
C SER A 115 -3.44 5.90 5.39
N PHE A 116 -4.00 4.69 5.43
CA PHE A 116 -5.43 4.45 5.43
C PHE A 116 -5.80 3.31 6.35
N ASP A 117 -7.05 3.27 6.76
CA ASP A 117 -7.67 2.17 7.49
C ASP A 117 -8.98 1.72 6.80
N ALA A 118 -9.73 0.82 7.42
CA ALA A 118 -10.99 0.32 6.88
C ALA A 118 -12.05 1.41 6.67
N GLY A 119 -11.96 2.53 7.38
CA GLY A 119 -12.88 3.68 7.24
C GLY A 119 -12.69 4.45 5.93
N ASP A 120 -11.54 4.31 5.28
CA ASP A 120 -11.22 4.98 4.01
C ASP A 120 -11.68 4.15 2.79
N PHE A 121 -12.25 2.96 3.01
CA PHE A 121 -12.69 2.10 1.93
C PHE A 121 -13.87 2.66 1.16
N THR A 122 -13.81 2.50 -0.17
CA THR A 122 -14.87 2.90 -1.10
C THR A 122 -15.29 1.72 -1.98
N GLY A 123 -16.38 1.92 -2.75
CA GLY A 123 -16.85 0.91 -3.70
C GLY A 123 -17.17 -0.43 -3.03
N PRO A 124 -16.70 -1.55 -3.61
CA PRO A 124 -17.05 -2.89 -3.12
C PRO A 124 -16.48 -3.24 -1.74
N MET A 125 -15.49 -2.48 -1.24
CA MET A 125 -14.91 -2.71 0.09
C MET A 125 -15.55 -1.89 1.20
N THR A 126 -16.49 -1.00 0.88
CA THR A 126 -17.16 -0.16 1.89
C THR A 126 -17.76 -1.01 3.02
N GLY A 127 -17.32 -0.78 4.25
CA GLY A 127 -17.76 -1.50 5.43
C GLY A 127 -17.08 -2.84 5.70
N SER A 128 -16.15 -3.27 4.83
CA SER A 128 -15.31 -4.45 5.06
C SER A 128 -14.21 -4.16 6.08
N PRO A 129 -13.74 -5.15 6.83
CA PRO A 129 -12.57 -5.00 7.68
C PRO A 129 -11.28 -4.92 6.85
N LEU A 130 -10.21 -4.35 7.41
CA LEU A 130 -8.92 -4.22 6.74
C LEU A 130 -8.30 -5.59 6.38
N SER A 131 -8.60 -6.63 7.16
CA SER A 131 -8.17 -8.01 6.89
C SER A 131 -8.60 -8.52 5.52
N ASP A 132 -9.80 -8.16 5.05
CA ASP A 132 -10.31 -8.62 3.76
C ASP A 132 -9.46 -8.05 2.62
N LEU A 133 -9.05 -6.77 2.70
CA LEU A 133 -8.12 -6.19 1.73
C LEU A 133 -6.76 -6.87 1.77
N VAL A 134 -6.24 -7.18 2.96
CA VAL A 134 -4.97 -7.89 3.13
C VAL A 134 -5.03 -9.27 2.48
N ASP A 135 -6.15 -9.97 2.60
CA ASP A 135 -6.33 -11.28 1.97
C ASP A 135 -6.43 -11.17 0.45
N GLU A 136 -7.08 -10.14 -0.08
CA GLU A 136 -7.10 -9.85 -1.53
C GLU A 136 -5.70 -9.50 -2.07
N ILE A 137 -4.89 -8.75 -1.30
CA ILE A 137 -3.49 -8.48 -1.68
C ILE A 137 -2.70 -9.79 -1.75
N ARG A 138 -2.79 -10.63 -0.72
CA ARG A 138 -2.11 -11.94 -0.67
C ARG A 138 -2.56 -12.90 -1.77
N ALA A 139 -3.81 -12.82 -2.18
CA ALA A 139 -4.36 -13.58 -3.30
C ALA A 139 -3.92 -13.05 -4.66
N GLY A 140 -3.23 -11.89 -4.73
CA GLY A 140 -2.84 -11.23 -5.98
C GLY A 140 -4.01 -10.59 -6.71
N ASN A 141 -5.07 -10.22 -6.00
CA ASN A 141 -6.29 -9.60 -6.52
C ASN A 141 -6.35 -8.09 -6.28
N THR A 142 -5.21 -7.43 -6.13
CA THR A 142 -5.18 -5.97 -5.96
C THR A 142 -4.07 -5.36 -6.79
N TYR A 143 -4.29 -4.15 -7.28
CA TYR A 143 -3.31 -3.38 -8.02
C TYR A 143 -3.41 -1.89 -7.72
N VAL A 144 -2.32 -1.17 -7.95
CA VAL A 144 -2.33 0.29 -7.96
C VAL A 144 -2.28 0.78 -9.39
N ASN A 145 -3.07 1.81 -9.68
CA ASN A 145 -3.13 2.49 -10.96
C ASN A 145 -2.84 3.98 -10.76
N VAL A 146 -2.01 4.57 -11.63
CA VAL A 146 -1.73 6.00 -11.64
C VAL A 146 -2.25 6.60 -12.93
N HIS A 147 -3.13 7.59 -12.80
CA HIS A 147 -3.78 8.30 -13.88
C HIS A 147 -3.02 9.56 -14.24
N THR A 148 -3.14 9.96 -15.48
CA THR A 148 -2.56 11.21 -15.99
C THR A 148 -3.59 12.05 -16.73
N TYR A 149 -3.39 13.39 -16.72
CA TYR A 149 -4.24 14.31 -17.43
C TYR A 149 -3.51 15.64 -17.69
N ASP A 150 -3.39 16.00 -18.94
CA ASP A 150 -2.72 17.23 -19.37
C ASP A 150 -3.60 18.50 -19.26
N GLY A 151 -4.90 18.33 -18.97
CA GLY A 151 -5.87 19.42 -18.83
C GLY A 151 -6.53 19.80 -20.14
N VAL A 152 -6.34 19.05 -21.21
CA VAL A 152 -6.91 19.31 -22.54
C VAL A 152 -7.82 18.15 -22.94
N ASP A 153 -8.89 18.42 -23.63
CA ASP A 153 -9.80 17.45 -24.23
C ASP A 153 -9.68 17.46 -25.77
N PRO A 154 -9.83 16.30 -26.43
CA PRO A 154 -10.15 14.98 -25.90
C PRO A 154 -8.97 14.30 -25.21
N PRO A 155 -9.22 13.39 -24.21
CA PRO A 155 -8.18 12.62 -23.55
C PRO A 155 -7.53 11.60 -24.50
N TYR A 156 -6.41 11.01 -24.05
CA TYR A 156 -5.65 9.97 -24.77
C TYR A 156 -4.82 10.51 -25.94
N SER A 157 -4.31 11.71 -25.81
CA SER A 157 -3.38 12.31 -26.79
C SER A 157 -1.98 11.67 -26.76
N GLY A 158 -1.64 10.92 -25.71
CA GLY A 158 -0.35 10.25 -25.54
C GLY A 158 0.09 10.17 -24.08
N PRO A 159 1.37 9.85 -23.82
CA PRO A 159 1.92 9.84 -22.46
C PRO A 159 1.67 11.15 -21.73
N GLY A 160 1.14 11.03 -20.49
CA GLY A 160 0.72 12.19 -19.70
C GLY A 160 -0.75 12.56 -19.83
N ASP A 161 -1.56 11.77 -20.59
CA ASP A 161 -2.98 12.02 -20.81
C ASP A 161 -3.83 10.74 -20.86
N TYR A 162 -3.61 9.83 -19.91
CA TYR A 162 -4.38 8.60 -19.76
C TYR A 162 -5.24 8.66 -18.49
N ARG A 163 -6.47 9.15 -18.62
CA ARG A 163 -7.42 9.31 -17.51
C ARG A 163 -7.89 7.99 -16.89
N VAL A 164 -7.74 6.87 -17.60
CA VAL A 164 -8.06 5.52 -17.07
C VAL A 164 -6.87 4.85 -16.42
N GLY A 165 -5.71 5.52 -16.40
CA GLY A 165 -4.45 5.04 -15.86
C GLY A 165 -3.40 4.85 -16.93
N GLU A 166 -2.18 5.35 -16.68
CA GLU A 166 -1.04 5.25 -17.59
C GLU A 166 -0.04 4.18 -17.16
N ILE A 167 0.09 3.94 -15.86
CA ILE A 167 0.91 2.85 -15.31
C ILE A 167 0.12 2.10 -14.25
N ARG A 168 0.34 0.79 -14.21
CA ARG A 168 -0.32 -0.14 -13.30
C ARG A 168 0.70 -1.08 -12.68
N GLY A 169 0.50 -1.52 -11.44
CA GLY A 169 1.30 -2.54 -10.77
C GLY A 169 0.47 -3.45 -9.89
N GLN A 170 0.57 -4.77 -10.14
CA GLN A 170 -0.09 -5.79 -9.32
C GLN A 170 0.68 -5.96 -8.02
N LEU A 171 -0.03 -5.87 -6.87
CA LEU A 171 0.55 -6.07 -5.53
C LEU A 171 0.84 -7.55 -5.25
N LYS A 172 1.88 -7.79 -4.46
CA LYS A 172 2.32 -9.11 -3.98
C LYS A 172 3.22 -8.96 -2.75
#